data_fe3b39ee8ff1c2a5f2d2f0e4db7571e5
#
_entry.id   fe3b39ee8ff1c2a5f2d2f0e4db7571e5
#
_cell.length_a   1.000
_cell.length_b   1.000
_cell.length_c   1.000
_cell.angle_alpha   90.00
_cell.angle_beta   90.00
_cell.angle_gamma   90.00
#
_symmetry.space_group_name_H-M   'P 1'
#
loop_
_entity.id
_entity.type
_entity.pdbx_description
1 polymer ?
#
loop_
_entity_poly.entity_id
_entity_poly.type
_entity_poly.pdbx_seq_one_letter_code
_entity_poly.pdbx_strand_id
1 'polypeptide(L)'
;MLSAIIAVGWYGVSPAFHNGGVAYCDGCHTMHNSSAGMVMNARSGQGSQITGMANAYLLQGSDQSSTCLKCHAGSTAGTYKVVTYPVPGAGSPPLQLTPGGDFAWLQKSYSWTTADGSLASSPGERHGHNIIASDFGFSADTGLTTAPGGSYPAASLSCISCHDPHGKYRILDAGATMIATSGKPVLGSGSYGQIPTAAEAIGAYRLLGGRNYLPVSVLGGFSFTYDPPVVVAPSTYNRAEDTTDTRVVYGKGTTEWCANCHQLFHTNLGSGLVHPAGVPMSSAMADAYNSYVKTGDYAGNKSTSFTSLVPFEIGGNMSDLATLSAKIDSRSGPESNDHVTCFTCHRAHASGWDDMMRWNLKSEFLTVAGDYPGIDVSGEGSRGWYSNGRTRAETMKALYDRPATRFASYQKSLCNKCHGKD
;
A
#
# COMPACT_ATOMS: atom_id res chain seq x y z
N MET A 1 23.62 -44.04 40.53
CA MET A 1 23.94 -42.78 39.86
C MET A 1 23.15 -42.75 38.57
N LEU A 2 22.06 -41.97 38.52
CA LEU A 2 21.26 -41.83 37.33
C LEU A 2 21.74 -40.55 36.62
N SER A 3 22.38 -40.71 35.46
CA SER A 3 22.78 -39.58 34.62
C SER A 3 21.58 -39.08 33.84
N ALA A 4 21.09 -37.92 34.22
CA ALA A 4 20.07 -37.21 33.43
C ALA A 4 20.75 -36.60 32.19
N ILE A 5 20.44 -37.12 31.02
CA ILE A 5 20.83 -36.52 29.74
C ILE A 5 19.86 -35.33 29.52
N ILE A 6 20.36 -34.12 29.73
CA ILE A 6 19.67 -32.91 29.32
C ILE A 6 19.83 -32.80 27.79
N ALA A 7 18.79 -33.16 27.06
CA ALA A 7 18.70 -32.86 25.64
C ALA A 7 18.51 -31.35 25.51
N VAL A 8 19.60 -30.62 25.28
CA VAL A 8 19.53 -29.23 24.82
C VAL A 8 19.00 -29.28 23.39
N GLY A 9 17.69 -29.18 23.27
CA GLY A 9 17.08 -28.94 21.96
C GLY A 9 17.62 -27.64 21.41
N TRP A 10 18.30 -27.70 20.30
CA TRP A 10 18.56 -26.54 19.47
C TRP A 10 17.20 -26.03 19.00
N TYR A 11 16.68 -25.03 19.67
CA TYR A 11 15.61 -24.22 19.14
C TYR A 11 16.21 -23.50 17.94
N GLY A 12 16.05 -24.08 16.77
CA GLY A 12 16.30 -23.35 15.54
C GLY A 12 15.49 -22.07 15.61
N VAL A 13 16.18 -20.94 15.65
CA VAL A 13 15.55 -19.63 15.61
C VAL A 13 14.73 -19.62 14.32
N SER A 14 13.40 -19.77 14.44
CA SER A 14 12.53 -19.55 13.31
C SER A 14 12.74 -18.09 12.94
N PRO A 15 13.31 -17.77 11.78
CA PRO A 15 13.50 -16.39 11.40
C PRO A 15 12.14 -15.80 11.03
N ALA A 16 11.37 -15.47 12.04
CA ALA A 16 10.22 -14.62 11.88
C ALA A 16 10.75 -13.24 11.51
N PHE A 17 10.13 -12.60 10.59
CA PHE A 17 10.60 -11.37 9.99
C PHE A 17 10.70 -10.19 10.96
N HIS A 18 9.83 -10.13 11.95
CA HIS A 18 9.96 -9.18 13.06
C HIS A 18 11.11 -9.55 14.01
N ASN A 19 11.89 -10.57 13.68
CA ASN A 19 13.07 -10.96 14.42
C ASN A 19 14.16 -9.89 14.32
N GLY A 20 14.90 -9.71 15.37
CA GLY A 20 15.91 -8.64 15.48
C GLY A 20 15.56 -7.61 16.55
N GLY A 21 14.64 -7.96 17.47
CA GLY A 21 14.28 -7.13 18.62
C GLY A 21 13.05 -6.24 18.40
N VAL A 22 12.38 -6.35 17.25
CA VAL A 22 11.18 -5.53 16.97
C VAL A 22 9.91 -6.20 17.49
N ALA A 23 9.76 -7.50 17.29
CA ALA A 23 8.72 -8.31 17.92
C ALA A 23 9.10 -9.79 17.90
N TYR A 24 9.03 -10.43 19.06
CA TYR A 24 9.09 -11.89 19.18
C TYR A 24 7.69 -12.49 18.95
N CYS A 25 7.58 -13.82 19.01
CA CYS A 25 6.29 -14.49 18.83
C CYS A 25 5.21 -13.95 19.77
N ASP A 26 5.57 -13.60 20.99
CA ASP A 26 4.70 -13.01 22.01
C ASP A 26 4.27 -11.58 21.69
N GLY A 27 4.88 -10.90 20.75
CA GLY A 27 4.41 -9.62 20.21
C GLY A 27 3.07 -9.71 19.46
N CYS A 28 2.78 -10.89 18.92
CA CYS A 28 1.53 -11.17 18.16
C CYS A 28 0.67 -12.24 18.84
N HIS A 29 1.30 -13.23 19.50
CA HIS A 29 0.63 -14.39 20.10
C HIS A 29 0.67 -14.36 21.61
N THR A 30 -0.31 -15.00 22.24
CA THR A 30 -0.34 -15.24 23.67
C THR A 30 -0.40 -16.75 23.94
N MET A 31 0.31 -17.25 24.95
CA MET A 31 0.26 -18.69 25.27
C MET A 31 -1.04 -19.10 25.95
N HIS A 32 -1.64 -18.21 26.75
CA HIS A 32 -2.80 -18.50 27.60
C HIS A 32 -3.92 -17.46 27.45
N ASN A 33 -3.95 -16.69 26.38
CA ASN A 33 -4.85 -15.56 26.20
C ASN A 33 -4.80 -14.55 27.36
N SER A 34 -3.69 -14.44 28.04
CA SER A 34 -3.52 -13.49 29.13
C SER A 34 -2.12 -12.88 29.16
N SER A 35 -2.04 -11.61 29.59
CA SER A 35 -0.81 -10.93 29.91
C SER A 35 -1.04 -10.10 31.18
N ALA A 36 -0.15 -10.22 32.18
CA ALA A 36 -0.27 -9.56 33.47
C ALA A 36 -1.65 -9.75 34.14
N GLY A 37 -2.25 -10.92 33.98
CA GLY A 37 -3.56 -11.24 34.53
C GLY A 37 -4.77 -10.72 33.75
N MET A 38 -4.54 -10.00 32.67
CA MET A 38 -5.62 -9.49 31.79
C MET A 38 -5.83 -10.41 30.59
N VAL A 39 -7.10 -10.58 30.19
CA VAL A 39 -7.44 -11.28 28.97
C VAL A 39 -6.96 -10.44 27.78
N MET A 40 -6.14 -11.01 26.92
CA MET A 40 -5.55 -10.28 25.79
C MET A 40 -6.45 -10.23 24.57
N ASN A 41 -7.27 -11.23 24.38
CA ASN A 41 -8.20 -11.30 23.27
C ASN A 41 -9.54 -11.82 23.76
N ALA A 42 -10.53 -10.96 23.74
CA ALA A 42 -11.91 -11.30 23.92
C ALA A 42 -12.58 -11.24 22.56
N ARG A 43 -13.07 -12.36 22.06
CA ARG A 43 -13.87 -12.39 20.86
C ARG A 43 -15.09 -11.47 21.07
N SER A 44 -15.07 -10.29 20.50
CA SER A 44 -16.23 -9.43 20.45
C SER A 44 -17.20 -10.02 19.41
N GLY A 45 -18.04 -10.93 19.86
CA GLY A 45 -19.27 -11.26 19.13
C GLY A 45 -20.28 -10.18 19.44
N GLN A 46 -20.76 -9.51 18.43
CA GLN A 46 -21.90 -8.62 18.43
C GLN A 46 -22.60 -8.42 19.81
N GLY A 47 -22.25 -7.33 20.49
CA GLY A 47 -23.10 -6.72 21.53
C GLY A 47 -23.19 -7.42 22.87
N SER A 48 -22.38 -8.38 23.25
CA SER A 48 -22.45 -8.95 24.58
C SER A 48 -21.19 -9.67 25.01
N GLN A 49 -20.70 -9.22 26.15
CA GLN A 49 -19.85 -9.98 27.07
C GLN A 49 -18.60 -10.64 26.49
N ILE A 50 -17.48 -10.17 26.96
CA ILE A 50 -16.18 -10.82 26.91
C ILE A 50 -16.34 -12.27 27.35
N THR A 51 -16.45 -13.20 26.42
CA THR A 51 -16.62 -14.62 26.75
C THR A 51 -15.30 -15.34 26.98
N GLY A 52 -14.19 -14.62 27.17
CA GLY A 52 -12.91 -15.20 27.55
C GLY A 52 -12.33 -16.26 26.59
N MET A 53 -12.90 -16.43 25.40
CA MET A 53 -12.41 -17.40 24.44
C MET A 53 -11.26 -16.82 23.64
N ALA A 54 -10.12 -17.47 23.69
CA ALA A 54 -8.96 -17.13 22.91
C ALA A 54 -9.26 -17.18 21.40
N ASN A 55 -8.62 -16.30 20.62
CA ASN A 55 -8.57 -16.42 19.18
C ASN A 55 -7.96 -17.78 18.80
N ALA A 56 -8.42 -18.40 17.69
CA ALA A 56 -7.95 -19.72 17.25
C ALA A 56 -6.42 -19.83 17.10
N TYR A 57 -5.75 -18.72 16.84
CA TYR A 57 -4.29 -18.63 16.71
C TYR A 57 -3.63 -17.97 17.93
N LEU A 58 -4.33 -17.81 19.03
CA LEU A 58 -3.84 -17.13 20.24
C LEU A 58 -3.31 -15.71 19.95
N LEU A 59 -3.93 -15.01 19.04
CA LEU A 59 -3.54 -13.64 18.69
C LEU A 59 -3.85 -12.67 19.83
N GLN A 60 -3.05 -11.61 19.93
CA GLN A 60 -3.26 -10.54 20.90
C GLN A 60 -4.44 -9.61 20.55
N GLY A 61 -4.86 -9.55 19.28
CA GLY A 61 -6.03 -8.80 18.82
C GLY A 61 -7.23 -9.69 18.55
N SER A 62 -8.41 -9.10 18.40
CA SER A 62 -9.65 -9.85 18.10
C SER A 62 -9.60 -10.53 16.72
N ASP A 63 -8.79 -10.01 15.83
CA ASP A 63 -8.50 -10.55 14.50
C ASP A 63 -7.05 -10.27 14.11
N GLN A 64 -6.65 -10.76 12.94
CA GLN A 64 -5.27 -10.66 12.44
C GLN A 64 -4.84 -9.20 12.25
N SER A 65 -5.68 -8.39 11.60
CA SER A 65 -5.34 -6.99 11.36
C SER A 65 -5.30 -6.18 12.64
N SER A 66 -6.24 -6.42 13.57
CA SER A 66 -6.23 -5.81 14.89
C SER A 66 -4.94 -6.11 15.65
N THR A 67 -4.42 -7.33 15.53
CA THR A 67 -3.12 -7.69 16.10
C THR A 67 -1.99 -6.86 15.49
N CYS A 68 -1.95 -6.73 14.17
CA CYS A 68 -0.92 -5.93 13.48
C CYS A 68 -1.01 -4.45 13.86
N LEU A 69 -2.21 -3.90 13.94
CA LEU A 69 -2.45 -2.49 14.21
C LEU A 69 -2.10 -2.05 15.64
N LYS A 70 -1.92 -2.98 16.59
CA LYS A 70 -1.35 -2.63 17.92
C LYS A 70 0.00 -1.92 17.80
N CYS A 71 0.79 -2.28 16.79
CA CYS A 71 2.07 -1.63 16.49
C CYS A 71 1.99 -0.70 15.26
N HIS A 72 1.17 -1.02 14.26
CA HIS A 72 1.12 -0.32 12.98
C HIS A 72 0.08 0.82 12.92
N ALA A 73 -0.65 1.09 13.99
CA ALA A 73 -1.49 2.29 14.14
C ALA A 73 -0.85 3.29 15.11
N GLY A 74 -1.21 4.58 14.98
CA GLY A 74 -0.75 5.60 15.93
C GLY A 74 -1.19 7.01 15.59
N SER A 75 -1.12 7.89 16.60
CA SER A 75 -1.53 9.30 16.52
C SER A 75 -0.45 10.24 15.95
N THR A 76 0.74 9.71 15.67
CA THR A 76 1.85 10.46 15.06
C THR A 76 2.34 9.76 13.82
N ALA A 77 2.87 10.51 12.86
CA ALA A 77 3.51 9.91 11.69
C ALA A 77 4.72 9.06 12.12
N GLY A 78 4.86 7.89 11.52
CA GLY A 78 5.95 6.98 11.84
C GLY A 78 6.26 6.03 10.69
N THR A 79 7.52 5.63 10.55
CA THR A 79 8.02 4.86 9.41
C THR A 79 7.24 3.57 9.12
N TYR A 80 6.73 2.94 10.16
CA TYR A 80 5.97 1.68 10.07
C TYR A 80 4.48 1.84 10.39
N LYS A 81 3.98 3.06 10.61
CA LYS A 81 2.56 3.32 10.86
C LYS A 81 1.81 3.37 9.55
N VAL A 82 0.70 2.65 9.46
CA VAL A 82 -0.16 2.57 8.26
C VAL A 82 -1.60 3.00 8.53
N VAL A 83 -1.89 3.33 9.79
CA VAL A 83 -3.18 3.88 10.25
C VAL A 83 -2.93 5.05 11.19
N THR A 84 -3.54 6.18 10.89
CA THR A 84 -3.71 7.25 11.87
C THR A 84 -4.81 6.86 12.85
N TYR A 85 -4.46 6.69 14.11
CA TYR A 85 -5.41 6.27 15.13
C TYR A 85 -5.19 7.05 16.46
N PRO A 86 -6.26 7.60 17.10
CA PRO A 86 -7.65 7.61 16.63
C PRO A 86 -7.82 8.26 15.26
N VAL A 87 -8.84 7.82 14.50
CA VAL A 87 -9.12 8.40 13.19
C VAL A 87 -9.51 9.87 13.37
N PRO A 88 -8.91 10.79 12.61
CA PRO A 88 -9.20 12.21 12.74
C PRO A 88 -10.65 12.54 12.40
N GLY A 89 -11.23 13.47 13.14
CA GLY A 89 -12.58 13.96 12.90
C GLY A 89 -12.77 14.63 11.52
N ALA A 90 -13.98 15.02 11.20
CA ALA A 90 -14.30 15.72 9.96
C ALA A 90 -13.41 16.95 9.76
N GLY A 91 -12.96 17.16 8.53
CA GLY A 91 -12.08 18.27 8.15
C GLY A 91 -10.60 18.11 8.51
N SER A 92 -10.24 17.13 9.34
CA SER A 92 -8.85 16.85 9.71
C SER A 92 -8.33 15.62 8.96
N PRO A 93 -7.20 15.71 8.22
CA PRO A 93 -6.69 14.59 7.43
C PRO A 93 -6.02 13.51 8.27
N PRO A 94 -5.98 12.26 7.81
CA PRO A 94 -5.02 11.26 8.26
C PRO A 94 -3.57 11.72 8.09
N LEU A 95 -2.65 11.20 8.90
CA LEU A 95 -1.27 11.69 9.00
C LEU A 95 -0.25 10.85 8.24
N GLN A 96 -0.55 9.55 8.02
CA GLN A 96 0.45 8.64 7.47
C GLN A 96 0.58 8.84 5.95
N LEU A 97 1.83 9.03 5.52
CA LEU A 97 2.20 9.22 4.10
C LEU A 97 3.04 8.05 3.60
N THR A 98 2.75 6.85 4.07
CA THR A 98 3.41 5.64 3.59
C THR A 98 3.12 5.41 2.11
N PRO A 99 3.98 4.70 1.35
CA PRO A 99 3.72 4.41 -0.06
C PRO A 99 2.37 3.75 -0.32
N GLY A 100 1.93 2.88 0.60
CA GLY A 100 0.62 2.21 0.50
C GLY A 100 -0.57 3.09 0.85
N GLY A 101 -0.38 4.16 1.60
CA GLY A 101 -1.46 5.01 2.09
C GLY A 101 -1.80 4.77 3.57
N ASP A 102 -2.79 5.52 4.04
CA ASP A 102 -3.30 5.49 5.42
C ASP A 102 -4.71 4.91 5.44
N PHE A 103 -4.90 3.78 6.10
CA PHE A 103 -6.22 3.13 6.21
C PHE A 103 -7.27 3.99 6.91
N ALA A 104 -6.89 5.04 7.66
CA ALA A 104 -7.86 5.93 8.27
C ALA A 104 -8.76 6.63 7.25
N TRP A 105 -8.37 6.73 5.98
CA TRP A 105 -9.22 7.21 4.91
C TRP A 105 -10.49 6.36 4.71
N LEU A 106 -10.48 5.07 5.07
CA LEU A 106 -11.66 4.20 5.01
C LEU A 106 -12.80 4.64 5.93
N GLN A 107 -12.51 5.44 6.95
CA GLN A 107 -13.51 5.97 7.88
C GLN A 107 -13.86 7.44 7.59
N LYS A 108 -13.41 7.99 6.44
CA LYS A 108 -13.71 9.36 6.00
C LYS A 108 -14.69 9.32 4.83
N SER A 109 -15.86 9.89 5.02
CA SER A 109 -16.87 10.01 3.97
C SER A 109 -17.13 11.46 3.63
N TYR A 110 -17.40 11.76 2.37
CA TYR A 110 -17.61 13.10 1.86
C TYR A 110 -18.89 13.18 1.03
N SER A 111 -19.51 14.36 1.04
CA SER A 111 -20.63 14.68 0.15
C SER A 111 -20.50 16.13 -0.33
N TRP A 112 -20.97 16.38 -1.54
CA TRP A 112 -20.90 17.72 -2.15
C TRP A 112 -21.99 17.89 -3.20
N THR A 113 -22.23 19.15 -3.59
CA THR A 113 -23.06 19.47 -4.73
C THR A 113 -22.19 19.59 -5.98
N THR A 114 -22.56 18.90 -7.04
CA THR A 114 -21.92 18.96 -8.36
C THR A 114 -22.26 20.25 -9.10
N ALA A 115 -21.61 20.51 -10.23
CA ALA A 115 -21.82 21.73 -11.00
C ALA A 115 -23.24 21.85 -11.58
N ASP A 116 -23.91 20.72 -11.81
CA ASP A 116 -25.31 20.65 -12.27
C ASP A 116 -26.34 20.73 -11.13
N GLY A 117 -25.87 20.87 -9.88
CA GLY A 117 -26.72 20.96 -8.69
C GLY A 117 -27.09 19.61 -8.06
N SER A 118 -26.65 18.50 -8.63
CA SER A 118 -26.90 17.17 -8.07
C SER A 118 -26.06 16.91 -6.82
N LEU A 119 -26.52 16.01 -5.93
CA LEU A 119 -25.75 15.56 -4.79
C LEU A 119 -24.85 14.39 -5.19
N ALA A 120 -23.57 14.50 -4.86
CA ALA A 120 -22.59 13.45 -5.04
C ALA A 120 -21.96 13.06 -3.69
N SER A 121 -21.39 11.85 -3.63
CA SER A 121 -20.75 11.36 -2.43
C SER A 121 -19.51 10.51 -2.73
N SER A 122 -18.68 10.35 -1.70
CA SER A 122 -17.48 9.54 -1.67
C SER A 122 -17.45 8.82 -0.32
N PRO A 123 -18.11 7.66 -0.18
CA PRO A 123 -18.09 6.87 1.05
C PRO A 123 -16.69 6.38 1.36
N GLY A 124 -16.34 6.30 2.65
CA GLY A 124 -15.01 5.89 3.07
C GLY A 124 -14.60 4.50 2.59
N GLU A 125 -15.54 3.56 2.53
CA GLU A 125 -15.30 2.20 2.01
C GLU A 125 -14.80 2.16 0.55
N ARG A 126 -15.00 3.23 -0.22
CA ARG A 126 -14.47 3.35 -1.59
C ARG A 126 -13.02 3.83 -1.64
N HIS A 127 -12.44 4.21 -0.53
CA HIS A 127 -11.11 4.81 -0.47
C HIS A 127 -9.98 3.80 -0.41
N GLY A 128 -10.25 2.51 -0.26
CA GLY A 128 -9.17 1.54 -0.11
C GLY A 128 -9.62 0.09 0.03
N HIS A 129 -8.66 -0.71 0.42
CA HIS A 129 -8.90 -2.09 0.81
C HIS A 129 -9.53 -2.14 2.21
N ASN A 130 -10.79 -2.52 2.29
CA ASN A 130 -11.57 -2.58 3.54
C ASN A 130 -11.12 -3.76 4.40
N ILE A 131 -9.99 -3.60 5.09
CA ILE A 131 -9.46 -4.61 6.00
C ILE A 131 -10.37 -4.76 7.23
N ILE A 132 -10.54 -5.99 7.69
CA ILE A 132 -11.23 -6.27 8.94
C ILE A 132 -10.22 -6.08 10.07
N ALA A 133 -10.45 -5.06 10.90
CA ALA A 133 -9.69 -4.78 12.11
C ALA A 133 -10.64 -4.25 13.19
N SER A 134 -11.33 -5.18 13.84
CA SER A 134 -12.47 -4.90 14.70
C SER A 134 -12.13 -4.02 15.92
N ASP A 135 -10.92 -4.19 16.47
CA ASP A 135 -10.45 -3.40 17.62
C ASP A 135 -10.18 -1.93 17.26
N PHE A 136 -10.12 -1.61 15.97
CA PHE A 136 -9.85 -0.28 15.42
C PHE A 136 -11.04 0.29 14.63
N GLY A 137 -12.18 -0.42 14.63
CA GLY A 137 -13.41 0.03 13.97
C GLY A 137 -13.40 -0.12 12.45
N PHE A 138 -12.54 -0.96 11.88
CA PHE A 138 -12.55 -1.29 10.45
C PHE A 138 -13.35 -2.57 10.21
N SER A 139 -14.20 -2.53 9.19
CA SER A 139 -15.07 -3.64 8.76
C SER A 139 -14.90 -3.95 7.28
N ALA A 140 -15.39 -5.12 6.88
CA ALA A 140 -15.44 -5.49 5.47
C ALA A 140 -16.27 -4.49 4.65
N ASP A 141 -15.99 -4.44 3.36
CA ASP A 141 -16.80 -3.70 2.38
C ASP A 141 -18.25 -4.19 2.41
N THR A 142 -19.20 -3.26 2.37
CA THR A 142 -20.62 -3.56 2.43
C THR A 142 -21.24 -3.78 1.05
N GLY A 143 -20.61 -3.29 0.00
CA GLY A 143 -21.08 -3.37 -1.39
C GLY A 143 -20.41 -4.43 -2.24
N LEU A 144 -19.17 -4.81 -1.89
CA LEU A 144 -18.39 -5.77 -2.65
C LEU A 144 -18.38 -7.14 -1.95
N THR A 145 -18.69 -8.20 -2.68
CA THR A 145 -18.58 -9.58 -2.21
C THR A 145 -17.20 -10.19 -2.49
N THR A 146 -16.57 -9.75 -3.57
CA THR A 146 -15.23 -10.19 -3.97
C THR A 146 -14.38 -9.00 -4.44
N ALA A 147 -13.08 -9.22 -4.54
CA ALA A 147 -12.17 -8.27 -5.16
C ALA A 147 -12.64 -7.89 -6.57
N PRO A 148 -12.66 -6.60 -6.94
CA PRO A 148 -13.03 -6.19 -8.29
C PRO A 148 -12.19 -6.92 -9.35
N GLY A 149 -12.87 -7.53 -10.32
CA GLY A 149 -12.20 -8.32 -11.35
C GLY A 149 -11.54 -9.60 -10.87
N GLY A 150 -11.94 -10.13 -9.72
CA GLY A 150 -11.39 -11.35 -9.17
C GLY A 150 -12.33 -12.11 -8.25
N SER A 151 -11.78 -13.12 -7.58
CA SER A 151 -12.55 -14.04 -6.74
C SER A 151 -12.19 -14.00 -5.26
N TYR A 152 -11.25 -13.16 -4.86
CA TYR A 152 -10.87 -13.04 -3.45
C TYR A 152 -12.05 -12.50 -2.62
N PRO A 153 -12.49 -13.20 -1.54
CA PRO A 153 -13.66 -12.76 -0.77
C PRO A 153 -13.41 -11.45 -0.03
N ALA A 154 -14.18 -10.41 -0.29
CA ALA A 154 -14.05 -9.12 0.39
C ALA A 154 -14.23 -9.23 1.92
N ALA A 155 -15.13 -10.11 2.36
CA ALA A 155 -15.37 -10.41 3.78
C ALA A 155 -14.20 -11.12 4.49
N SER A 156 -13.12 -11.46 3.78
CA SER A 156 -11.92 -12.09 4.34
C SER A 156 -10.68 -11.18 4.28
N LEU A 157 -10.85 -9.93 3.82
CA LEU A 157 -9.72 -9.04 3.61
C LEU A 157 -9.11 -8.58 4.94
N SER A 158 -7.81 -8.78 5.08
CA SER A 158 -7.04 -8.46 6.28
C SER A 158 -5.59 -8.16 5.92
N CYS A 159 -4.78 -7.71 6.86
CA CYS A 159 -3.35 -7.48 6.62
C CYS A 159 -2.67 -8.74 6.07
N ILE A 160 -3.02 -9.91 6.59
CA ILE A 160 -2.47 -11.20 6.13
C ILE A 160 -3.05 -11.67 4.79
N SER A 161 -3.99 -10.97 4.21
CA SER A 161 -4.40 -11.24 2.83
C SER A 161 -3.28 -10.95 1.83
N CYS A 162 -2.38 -10.02 2.18
CA CYS A 162 -1.27 -9.58 1.35
C CYS A 162 0.10 -9.90 1.96
N HIS A 163 0.21 -9.82 3.29
CA HIS A 163 1.47 -9.98 4.01
C HIS A 163 1.56 -11.34 4.70
N ASP A 164 2.69 -12.00 4.55
CA ASP A 164 3.03 -13.20 5.33
C ASP A 164 3.86 -12.79 6.56
N PRO A 165 3.27 -12.68 7.75
CA PRO A 165 3.99 -12.23 8.94
C PRO A 165 5.11 -13.17 9.36
N HIS A 166 5.13 -14.41 8.87
CA HIS A 166 6.17 -15.38 9.15
C HIS A 166 7.30 -15.36 8.12
N GLY A 167 7.15 -14.58 7.02
CA GLY A 167 8.20 -14.39 6.02
C GLY A 167 8.67 -15.69 5.36
N LYS A 168 7.73 -16.58 5.01
CA LYS A 168 8.06 -17.85 4.33
C LYS A 168 8.64 -17.64 2.95
N TYR A 169 8.20 -16.59 2.26
CA TYR A 169 8.72 -16.20 0.96
C TYR A 169 10.05 -15.48 1.10
N ARG A 170 11.06 -15.97 0.37
CA ARG A 170 12.44 -15.48 0.48
C ARG A 170 13.12 -15.50 -0.86
N ILE A 171 14.10 -14.62 -1.01
CA ILE A 171 15.01 -14.54 -2.14
C ILE A 171 16.33 -15.17 -1.71
N LEU A 172 16.79 -16.22 -2.39
CA LEU A 172 17.95 -16.98 -1.98
C LEU A 172 19.27 -16.56 -2.63
N ASP A 173 19.24 -16.25 -3.91
CA ASP A 173 20.41 -15.85 -4.67
C ASP A 173 20.11 -14.65 -5.56
N ALA A 174 21.05 -13.72 -5.70
CA ALA A 174 20.95 -12.64 -6.66
C ALA A 174 20.90 -13.22 -8.08
N GLY A 175 19.80 -12.99 -8.78
CA GLY A 175 19.55 -13.55 -10.11
C GLY A 175 18.82 -14.88 -10.13
N ALA A 176 18.61 -15.50 -8.99
CA ALA A 176 17.85 -16.72 -8.90
C ALA A 176 16.36 -16.48 -8.67
N THR A 177 15.62 -17.55 -8.64
CA THR A 177 14.18 -17.60 -8.46
C THR A 177 13.81 -17.30 -7.02
N MET A 178 12.69 -16.63 -6.78
CA MET A 178 12.06 -16.60 -5.47
C MET A 178 11.70 -17.99 -5.00
N ILE A 179 11.99 -18.31 -3.75
CA ILE A 179 11.69 -19.59 -3.17
C ILE A 179 10.83 -19.42 -1.92
N ALA A 180 9.69 -20.10 -1.91
CA ALA A 180 8.69 -19.98 -0.87
C ALA A 180 9.18 -20.39 0.53
N THR A 181 10.07 -21.37 0.61
CA THR A 181 10.61 -21.87 1.87
C THR A 181 12.07 -22.19 1.73
N SER A 182 12.90 -21.68 2.61
CA SER A 182 14.27 -22.14 2.75
C SER A 182 14.59 -22.28 4.23
N GLY A 183 15.42 -23.23 4.57
CA GLY A 183 16.00 -23.33 5.89
C GLY A 183 17.09 -22.29 6.17
N LYS A 184 17.37 -21.40 5.24
CA LYS A 184 18.43 -20.39 5.38
C LYS A 184 17.97 -19.21 6.22
N PRO A 185 18.85 -18.62 7.03
CA PRO A 185 18.59 -17.37 7.74
C PRO A 185 18.19 -16.26 6.78
N VAL A 186 17.42 -15.29 7.27
CA VAL A 186 17.01 -14.10 6.50
C VAL A 186 17.91 -12.94 6.90
N LEU A 187 18.69 -12.43 5.93
CA LEU A 187 19.59 -11.30 6.14
C LEU A 187 18.83 -9.98 6.37
N GLY A 188 17.67 -9.82 5.77
CA GLY A 188 16.88 -8.61 5.90
C GLY A 188 15.51 -8.69 5.23
N SER A 189 14.83 -7.54 5.20
CA SER A 189 13.43 -7.46 4.76
C SER A 189 13.21 -7.51 3.24
N GLY A 190 14.26 -7.53 2.44
CA GLY A 190 14.16 -7.35 1.00
C GLY A 190 13.72 -5.94 0.57
N SER A 191 13.67 -4.98 1.51
CA SER A 191 13.12 -3.65 1.24
C SER A 191 14.19 -2.57 0.98
N TYR A 192 15.46 -2.84 1.33
CA TYR A 192 16.51 -1.82 1.40
C TYR A 192 17.72 -2.08 0.50
N GLY A 193 17.54 -2.77 -0.61
CA GLY A 193 18.63 -3.08 -1.53
C GLY A 193 19.62 -4.12 -1.00
N GLN A 194 19.20 -4.91 -0.03
CA GLN A 194 19.99 -6.04 0.46
C GLN A 194 20.04 -7.14 -0.60
N ILE A 195 21.19 -7.76 -0.77
CA ILE A 195 21.41 -8.80 -1.76
C ILE A 195 21.55 -10.14 -1.04
N PRO A 196 20.84 -11.19 -1.48
CA PRO A 196 20.99 -12.51 -0.87
C PRO A 196 22.37 -13.08 -1.17
N THR A 197 22.84 -13.98 -0.32
CA THR A 197 24.09 -14.73 -0.48
C THR A 197 23.82 -16.24 -0.56
N ALA A 198 24.84 -17.01 -0.85
CA ALA A 198 24.72 -18.48 -0.82
C ALA A 198 24.38 -19.02 0.59
N ALA A 199 24.69 -18.27 1.65
CA ALA A 199 24.43 -18.67 3.03
C ALA A 199 23.13 -18.08 3.59
N GLU A 200 22.73 -16.90 3.15
CA GLU A 200 21.62 -16.13 3.69
C GLU A 200 20.64 -15.70 2.61
N ALA A 201 19.37 -15.78 2.92
CA ALA A 201 18.28 -15.28 2.08
C ALA A 201 17.90 -13.84 2.48
N ILE A 202 17.18 -13.15 1.65
CA ILE A 202 16.45 -11.92 2.04
C ILE A 202 14.95 -12.17 2.00
N GLY A 203 14.18 -11.42 2.76
CA GLY A 203 12.73 -11.45 2.71
C GLY A 203 12.20 -10.85 1.40
N ALA A 204 10.98 -11.18 1.03
CA ALA A 204 10.26 -10.44 0.01
C ALA A 204 9.91 -9.04 0.52
N TYR A 205 9.78 -8.09 -0.39
CA TYR A 205 9.42 -6.71 -0.06
C TYR A 205 8.22 -6.66 0.90
N ARG A 206 8.41 -6.02 2.03
CA ARG A 206 7.38 -5.84 3.08
C ARG A 206 6.65 -7.11 3.47
N LEU A 207 7.31 -8.27 3.35
CA LEU A 207 6.71 -9.58 3.64
C LEU A 207 5.49 -9.93 2.79
N LEU A 208 5.41 -9.45 1.59
CA LEU A 208 4.33 -9.84 0.71
C LEU A 208 4.35 -11.37 0.51
N GLY A 209 3.17 -11.98 0.57
CA GLY A 209 2.98 -13.39 0.25
C GLY A 209 3.26 -13.63 -1.23
N GLY A 210 3.86 -14.75 -1.57
CA GLY A 210 4.15 -15.11 -2.94
C GLY A 210 3.47 -16.39 -3.37
N ARG A 211 3.94 -17.01 -4.43
CA ARG A 211 3.38 -18.25 -4.99
C ARG A 211 3.11 -19.31 -3.90
N ASN A 212 1.94 -19.91 -3.95
CA ASN A 212 1.45 -20.88 -2.96
C ASN A 212 1.22 -20.31 -1.55
N TYR A 213 1.25 -18.98 -1.39
CA TYR A 213 0.79 -18.37 -0.15
C TYR A 213 -0.72 -18.60 -0.01
N LEU A 214 -1.12 -19.04 1.19
CA LEU A 214 -2.50 -19.32 1.55
C LEU A 214 -2.89 -18.38 2.70
N PRO A 215 -3.55 -17.24 2.42
CA PRO A 215 -4.06 -16.38 3.48
C PRO A 215 -5.06 -17.15 4.35
N VAL A 216 -4.73 -17.39 5.61
CA VAL A 216 -5.60 -18.15 6.53
C VAL A 216 -6.90 -17.44 6.88
N SER A 217 -7.07 -16.20 6.49
CA SER A 217 -8.33 -15.47 6.58
C SER A 217 -9.41 -15.98 5.62
N VAL A 218 -9.02 -16.71 4.56
CA VAL A 218 -9.96 -17.26 3.57
C VAL A 218 -10.28 -18.72 3.90
N LEU A 219 -11.48 -18.95 4.40
CA LEU A 219 -11.99 -20.30 4.59
C LEU A 219 -12.19 -20.97 3.24
N GLY A 220 -11.71 -22.21 3.11
CA GLY A 220 -11.77 -22.95 1.84
C GLY A 220 -10.53 -22.81 0.97
N GLY A 221 -9.60 -21.95 1.36
CA GLY A 221 -8.32 -21.75 0.70
C GLY A 221 -8.38 -20.74 -0.45
N PHE A 222 -7.34 -19.97 -0.57
CA PHE A 222 -7.06 -19.08 -1.71
C PHE A 222 -5.54 -19.09 -1.90
N SER A 223 -5.08 -19.55 -3.04
CA SER A 223 -3.64 -19.72 -3.29
C SER A 223 -3.12 -18.67 -4.26
N PHE A 224 -2.03 -18.02 -3.90
CA PHE A 224 -1.35 -17.08 -4.79
C PHE A 224 -0.64 -17.81 -5.93
N THR A 225 -0.73 -17.23 -7.12
CA THR A 225 -0.07 -17.72 -8.34
C THR A 225 1.22 -16.96 -8.63
N TYR A 226 1.26 -15.67 -8.28
CA TYR A 226 2.35 -14.76 -8.63
C TYR A 226 3.18 -14.40 -7.42
N ASP A 227 4.48 -14.24 -7.67
CA ASP A 227 5.45 -13.84 -6.66
C ASP A 227 5.47 -12.31 -6.47
N PRO A 228 5.87 -11.80 -5.28
CA PRO A 228 6.02 -10.37 -5.08
C PRO A 228 7.13 -9.79 -5.96
N PRO A 229 7.02 -8.52 -6.35
CA PRO A 229 8.09 -7.85 -7.08
C PRO A 229 9.34 -7.63 -6.23
N VAL A 230 10.47 -7.43 -6.88
CA VAL A 230 11.64 -6.85 -6.25
C VAL A 230 11.38 -5.36 -6.07
N VAL A 231 11.62 -4.85 -4.88
CA VAL A 231 11.38 -3.44 -4.55
C VAL A 231 12.49 -2.94 -3.64
N VAL A 232 13.02 -1.75 -3.93
CA VAL A 232 13.99 -1.08 -3.08
C VAL A 232 13.34 0.18 -2.50
N ALA A 233 13.36 0.29 -1.19
CA ALA A 233 12.77 1.40 -0.45
C ALA A 233 13.83 2.16 0.35
N PRO A 234 13.65 3.45 0.60
CA PRO A 234 14.46 4.18 1.57
C PRO A 234 14.12 3.72 3.00
N SER A 235 15.04 3.91 3.92
CA SER A 235 14.82 3.63 5.35
C SER A 235 13.69 4.48 5.95
N THR A 236 13.45 5.66 5.39
CA THR A 236 12.37 6.57 5.77
C THR A 236 11.42 6.73 4.59
N TYR A 237 10.19 6.25 4.71
CA TYR A 237 9.21 6.24 3.61
C TYR A 237 7.82 6.75 4.01
N ASN A 238 7.64 7.23 5.25
CA ASN A 238 6.42 7.91 5.68
C ASN A 238 6.68 9.42 5.69
N ARG A 239 6.53 10.04 4.54
CA ARG A 239 6.87 11.45 4.34
C ARG A 239 6.20 12.05 3.11
N ALA A 240 6.22 13.38 3.03
CA ALA A 240 5.71 14.14 1.90
C ALA A 240 6.35 13.71 0.56
N GLU A 241 5.59 13.76 -0.50
CA GLU A 241 6.06 13.56 -1.88
C GLU A 241 6.48 14.90 -2.48
N ASP A 242 7.73 15.28 -2.26
CA ASP A 242 8.38 16.43 -2.89
C ASP A 242 9.26 16.00 -4.06
N THR A 243 9.73 16.96 -4.86
CA THR A 243 10.62 16.76 -6.00
C THR A 243 11.97 16.18 -5.62
N THR A 244 12.45 16.42 -4.40
CA THR A 244 13.76 15.99 -3.91
C THR A 244 13.72 14.70 -3.11
N ASP A 245 12.53 14.22 -2.75
CA ASP A 245 12.42 13.04 -1.91
C ASP A 245 12.76 11.75 -2.64
N THR A 246 13.51 10.91 -1.96
CA THR A 246 13.72 9.52 -2.35
C THR A 246 12.45 8.71 -2.09
N ARG A 247 12.04 7.91 -3.04
CA ARG A 247 10.82 7.10 -3.00
C ARG A 247 11.14 5.63 -3.13
N VAL A 248 10.08 4.83 -3.17
CA VAL A 248 10.18 3.39 -3.44
C VAL A 248 10.42 3.18 -4.94
N VAL A 249 11.38 2.33 -5.26
CA VAL A 249 11.64 1.83 -6.62
C VAL A 249 11.00 0.46 -6.74
N TYR A 250 10.07 0.33 -7.65
CA TYR A 250 9.38 -0.93 -7.93
C TYR A 250 10.03 -1.60 -9.15
N GLY A 251 10.43 -2.86 -8.98
CA GLY A 251 10.77 -3.72 -10.10
C GLY A 251 9.52 -4.33 -10.73
N LYS A 252 9.69 -5.03 -11.86
CA LYS A 252 8.59 -5.74 -12.54
C LYS A 252 7.96 -6.81 -11.68
N GLY A 253 6.70 -7.07 -11.92
CA GLY A 253 5.93 -8.08 -11.21
C GLY A 253 4.91 -7.54 -10.21
N THR A 254 4.84 -6.23 -10.00
CA THR A 254 3.84 -5.62 -9.10
C THR A 254 2.43 -5.84 -9.61
N THR A 255 2.21 -5.66 -10.91
CA THR A 255 0.89 -5.83 -11.54
C THR A 255 0.46 -7.29 -11.49
N GLU A 256 1.36 -8.22 -11.81
CA GLU A 256 1.11 -9.66 -11.73
C GLU A 256 0.79 -10.05 -10.28
N TRP A 257 1.51 -9.50 -9.32
CA TRP A 257 1.24 -9.78 -7.91
C TRP A 257 -0.16 -9.29 -7.48
N CYS A 258 -0.59 -8.12 -7.93
CA CYS A 258 -1.97 -7.63 -7.71
C CYS A 258 -3.00 -8.56 -8.34
N ALA A 259 -2.67 -9.18 -9.48
CA ALA A 259 -3.52 -10.14 -10.18
C ALA A 259 -3.76 -11.45 -9.39
N ASN A 260 -3.06 -11.71 -8.28
CA ASN A 260 -3.45 -12.77 -7.37
C ASN A 260 -4.90 -12.62 -6.91
N CYS A 261 -5.36 -11.38 -6.69
CA CYS A 261 -6.73 -11.09 -6.29
C CYS A 261 -7.57 -10.43 -7.41
N HIS A 262 -6.93 -9.75 -8.37
CA HIS A 262 -7.56 -8.95 -9.41
C HIS A 262 -7.31 -9.51 -10.83
N GLN A 263 -7.58 -10.79 -11.05
CA GLN A 263 -7.18 -11.54 -12.24
C GLN A 263 -7.61 -10.89 -13.57
N LEU A 264 -8.85 -10.39 -13.64
CA LEU A 264 -9.40 -9.87 -14.90
C LEU A 264 -8.73 -8.58 -15.37
N PHE A 265 -8.17 -7.78 -14.45
CA PHE A 265 -7.44 -6.57 -14.81
C PHE A 265 -6.08 -6.87 -15.46
N HIS A 266 -5.56 -8.08 -15.27
CA HIS A 266 -4.33 -8.54 -15.89
C HIS A 266 -4.58 -9.35 -17.17
N THR A 267 -5.61 -10.21 -17.19
CA THR A 267 -5.83 -11.17 -18.28
C THR A 267 -6.68 -10.62 -19.42
N ASN A 268 -7.49 -9.59 -19.19
CA ASN A 268 -8.40 -9.01 -20.19
C ASN A 268 -7.87 -7.72 -20.83
N LEU A 269 -6.56 -7.63 -20.99
CA LEU A 269 -5.94 -6.57 -21.76
C LEU A 269 -6.51 -6.57 -23.19
N GLY A 270 -7.37 -5.60 -23.50
CA GLY A 270 -8.03 -5.47 -24.80
C GLY A 270 -9.54 -5.67 -24.81
N SER A 271 -10.17 -6.11 -23.72
CA SER A 271 -11.62 -6.18 -23.60
C SER A 271 -12.15 -5.11 -22.64
N GLY A 272 -12.25 -3.86 -23.10
CA GLY A 272 -12.75 -2.74 -22.29
C GLY A 272 -11.68 -1.71 -21.94
N LEU A 273 -12.01 -0.77 -21.06
CA LEU A 273 -11.10 0.31 -20.59
C LEU A 273 -10.17 -0.20 -19.47
N VAL A 274 -9.33 -1.16 -19.75
CA VAL A 274 -8.31 -1.61 -18.80
C VAL A 274 -6.98 -0.98 -19.19
N HIS A 275 -6.33 -0.29 -18.26
CA HIS A 275 -4.98 0.20 -18.47
C HIS A 275 -4.02 -0.97 -18.70
N PRO A 276 -3.07 -0.83 -19.62
CA PRO A 276 -2.09 -1.88 -19.91
C PRO A 276 -1.00 -1.93 -18.83
N ALA A 277 -1.41 -2.16 -17.58
CA ALA A 277 -0.49 -2.35 -16.47
C ALA A 277 0.30 -3.66 -16.66
N GLY A 278 1.61 -3.64 -16.36
CA GLY A 278 2.51 -4.75 -16.61
C GLY A 278 2.97 -4.90 -18.06
N VAL A 279 2.59 -3.97 -18.95
CA VAL A 279 3.02 -3.96 -20.35
C VAL A 279 4.10 -2.90 -20.55
N PRO A 280 5.13 -3.17 -21.38
CA PRO A 280 6.17 -2.19 -21.68
C PRO A 280 5.60 -0.89 -22.24
N MET A 281 6.08 0.23 -21.71
CA MET A 281 5.74 1.56 -22.19
C MET A 281 6.42 1.82 -23.54
N SER A 282 5.71 2.47 -24.47
CA SER A 282 6.33 2.95 -25.69
C SER A 282 7.24 4.15 -25.41
N SER A 283 8.23 4.39 -26.28
CA SER A 283 9.06 5.59 -26.21
C SER A 283 8.23 6.86 -26.26
N ALA A 284 7.23 6.91 -27.13
CA ALA A 284 6.34 8.08 -27.25
C ALA A 284 5.58 8.38 -25.94
N MET A 285 5.15 7.35 -25.21
CA MET A 285 4.47 7.53 -23.92
C MET A 285 5.47 7.98 -22.84
N ALA A 286 6.67 7.40 -22.81
CA ALA A 286 7.72 7.81 -21.88
C ALA A 286 8.15 9.27 -22.16
N ASP A 287 8.29 9.66 -23.43
CA ASP A 287 8.63 11.02 -23.83
C ASP A 287 7.53 12.01 -23.45
N ALA A 288 6.26 11.66 -23.67
CA ALA A 288 5.12 12.48 -23.25
C ALA A 288 5.14 12.72 -21.72
N TYR A 289 5.30 11.65 -20.94
CA TYR A 289 5.41 11.77 -19.48
C TYR A 289 6.58 12.65 -19.05
N ASN A 290 7.75 12.45 -19.64
CA ASN A 290 8.98 13.13 -19.26
C ASN A 290 8.98 14.61 -19.66
N SER A 291 8.38 14.96 -20.80
CA SER A 291 8.27 16.35 -21.24
C SER A 291 7.22 17.15 -20.46
N TYR A 292 6.19 16.51 -19.94
CA TYR A 292 5.12 17.18 -19.20
C TYR A 292 5.60 17.64 -17.81
N VAL A 293 5.75 18.94 -17.63
CA VAL A 293 6.09 19.53 -16.34
C VAL A 293 4.81 19.78 -15.52
N LYS A 294 3.85 20.45 -16.11
CA LYS A 294 2.52 20.75 -15.57
C LYS A 294 1.59 21.13 -16.71
N THR A 295 0.32 21.33 -16.44
CA THR A 295 -0.65 21.73 -17.47
C THR A 295 -0.12 22.90 -18.32
N GLY A 296 -0.08 22.70 -19.65
CA GLY A 296 0.42 23.66 -20.62
C GLY A 296 1.94 23.82 -20.70
N ASP A 297 2.70 23.06 -19.91
CA ASP A 297 4.17 23.11 -19.93
C ASP A 297 4.77 21.72 -20.19
N TYR A 298 5.38 21.55 -21.36
CA TYR A 298 6.00 20.33 -21.85
C TYR A 298 7.52 20.49 -22.06
N ALA A 299 8.16 21.38 -21.30
CA ALA A 299 9.60 21.67 -21.42
C ALA A 299 10.49 20.74 -20.58
N GLY A 300 9.93 19.71 -19.96
CA GLY A 300 10.67 18.75 -19.14
C GLY A 300 11.44 17.70 -19.94
N ASN A 301 12.25 16.95 -19.23
CA ASN A 301 12.96 15.77 -19.72
C ASN A 301 13.02 14.72 -18.58
N LYS A 302 13.59 13.55 -18.84
CA LYS A 302 13.66 12.44 -17.87
C LYS A 302 14.22 12.87 -16.50
N SER A 303 15.22 13.72 -16.44
CA SER A 303 15.82 14.15 -15.17
C SER A 303 15.09 15.31 -14.51
N THR A 304 14.40 16.12 -15.29
CA THR A 304 13.62 17.27 -14.85
C THR A 304 12.13 17.06 -14.98
N SER A 305 11.72 15.91 -15.54
CA SER A 305 10.31 15.53 -15.64
C SER A 305 9.67 15.79 -14.29
N PHE A 306 8.57 16.51 -14.32
CA PHE A 306 7.90 16.96 -13.12
C PHE A 306 7.70 15.79 -12.19
N THR A 307 8.65 15.66 -11.35
CA THR A 307 8.95 14.61 -10.43
C THR A 307 8.03 13.44 -10.57
N SER A 308 8.53 12.31 -10.93
CA SER A 308 7.82 11.06 -10.91
C SER A 308 6.73 11.10 -9.84
N LEU A 309 5.60 11.72 -10.15
CA LEU A 309 4.47 11.85 -9.25
C LEU A 309 3.93 10.47 -8.92
N VAL A 310 4.23 9.54 -9.80
CA VAL A 310 3.74 8.17 -9.76
C VAL A 310 4.91 7.20 -9.98
N PRO A 311 4.87 6.02 -9.38
CA PRO A 311 5.87 4.99 -9.65
C PRO A 311 5.58 4.30 -10.99
N PHE A 312 6.67 3.76 -11.54
CA PHE A 312 6.65 2.80 -12.64
C PHE A 312 7.40 1.55 -12.19
N GLU A 313 7.19 0.43 -12.84
CA GLU A 313 8.06 -0.72 -12.71
C GLU A 313 9.29 -0.50 -13.58
N ILE A 314 10.44 -0.31 -12.92
CA ILE A 314 11.74 -0.11 -13.54
C ILE A 314 12.68 -1.27 -13.19
N GLY A 315 13.52 -1.68 -14.15
CA GLY A 315 14.32 -2.87 -13.98
C GLY A 315 13.50 -4.17 -14.02
N GLY A 316 14.14 -5.25 -14.28
CA GLY A 316 13.44 -6.48 -14.65
C GLY A 316 13.17 -7.40 -13.50
N ASN A 317 14.19 -8.00 -12.96
CA ASN A 317 14.12 -9.24 -12.22
C ASN A 317 14.94 -9.15 -10.92
N MET A 318 15.02 -10.27 -10.24
CA MET A 318 15.90 -10.48 -9.11
C MET A 318 17.36 -10.11 -9.40
N SER A 319 17.87 -10.37 -10.61
CA SER A 319 19.22 -10.00 -11.02
C SER A 319 19.47 -8.50 -11.00
N ASP A 320 18.42 -7.71 -11.12
CA ASP A 320 18.53 -6.25 -11.16
C ASP A 320 18.49 -5.63 -9.76
N LEU A 321 18.21 -6.42 -8.72
CA LEU A 321 18.13 -5.93 -7.33
C LEU A 321 19.39 -5.14 -6.92
N ALA A 322 20.55 -5.60 -7.33
CA ALA A 322 21.82 -4.94 -7.04
C ALA A 322 22.00 -3.59 -7.78
N THR A 323 21.25 -3.39 -8.86
CA THR A 323 21.34 -2.17 -9.71
C THR A 323 20.27 -1.15 -9.37
N LEU A 324 19.18 -1.55 -8.73
CA LEU A 324 18.11 -0.64 -8.34
C LEU A 324 18.56 0.28 -7.19
N SER A 325 18.29 1.55 -7.32
CA SER A 325 18.63 2.56 -6.31
C SER A 325 17.44 3.43 -5.95
N ALA A 326 16.98 3.32 -4.71
CA ALA A 326 15.93 4.19 -4.20
C ALA A 326 16.32 5.69 -4.25
N LYS A 327 17.61 6.01 -4.28
CA LYS A 327 18.08 7.39 -4.36
C LYS A 327 18.01 7.97 -5.78
N ILE A 328 18.27 7.15 -6.79
CA ILE A 328 18.36 7.59 -8.20
C ILE A 328 17.07 7.21 -8.93
N ASP A 329 16.78 5.92 -9.00
CA ASP A 329 15.73 5.40 -9.89
C ASP A 329 14.32 5.78 -9.44
N SER A 330 14.10 5.95 -8.13
CA SER A 330 12.79 6.39 -7.61
C SER A 330 12.39 7.81 -8.04
N ARG A 331 13.30 8.58 -8.59
CA ARG A 331 13.14 10.01 -8.90
C ARG A 331 13.14 10.30 -10.39
N SER A 332 13.68 9.40 -11.19
CA SER A 332 13.70 9.55 -12.64
C SER A 332 12.31 9.26 -13.23
N GLY A 333 12.00 9.89 -14.35
CA GLY A 333 10.86 9.52 -15.16
C GLY A 333 11.10 8.18 -15.88
N PRO A 334 10.08 7.61 -16.52
CA PRO A 334 10.17 6.32 -17.16
C PRO A 334 11.01 6.35 -18.44
N GLU A 335 11.51 5.17 -18.81
CA GLU A 335 12.06 4.88 -20.13
C GLU A 335 11.12 3.97 -20.93
N SER A 336 11.39 3.83 -22.23
CA SER A 336 10.80 2.74 -23.00
C SER A 336 11.19 1.40 -22.35
N ASN A 337 10.26 0.48 -22.26
CA ASN A 337 10.36 -0.79 -21.54
C ASN A 337 10.12 -0.75 -20.02
N ASP A 338 10.05 0.41 -19.39
CA ASP A 338 9.44 0.50 -18.07
C ASP A 338 7.93 0.22 -18.17
N HIS A 339 7.33 -0.25 -17.10
CA HIS A 339 5.90 -0.58 -17.13
C HIS A 339 5.05 0.38 -16.31
N VAL A 340 3.90 0.73 -16.85
CA VAL A 340 2.80 1.23 -16.00
C VAL A 340 2.39 0.10 -15.05
N THR A 341 2.28 0.39 -13.77
CA THR A 341 1.86 -0.56 -12.75
C THR A 341 0.57 -0.11 -12.08
N CYS A 342 -0.10 -1.00 -11.37
CA CYS A 342 -1.26 -0.63 -10.55
C CYS A 342 -0.93 0.55 -9.61
N PHE A 343 0.29 0.59 -9.08
CA PHE A 343 0.74 1.68 -8.20
C PHE A 343 1.01 3.00 -8.92
N THR A 344 1.06 3.01 -10.23
CA THR A 344 1.11 4.27 -10.99
C THR A 344 -0.10 5.14 -10.69
N CYS A 345 -1.27 4.54 -10.53
CA CYS A 345 -2.53 5.24 -10.28
C CYS A 345 -3.10 5.04 -8.87
N HIS A 346 -2.84 3.88 -8.25
CA HIS A 346 -3.45 3.50 -6.97
C HIS A 346 -2.45 3.53 -5.80
N ARG A 347 -2.98 3.62 -4.58
CA ARG A 347 -2.28 3.25 -3.35
C ARG A 347 -2.64 1.80 -3.01
N ALA A 348 -1.84 1.14 -2.19
CA ALA A 348 -2.09 -0.27 -1.84
C ALA A 348 -3.03 -0.44 -0.66
N HIS A 349 -3.09 0.53 0.25
CA HIS A 349 -3.90 0.46 1.46
C HIS A 349 -5.17 1.30 1.32
N ALA A 350 -5.03 2.61 1.36
CA ALA A 350 -6.11 3.56 1.15
C ALA A 350 -5.55 4.93 0.76
N SER A 351 -6.38 5.75 0.16
CA SER A 351 -6.08 7.14 -0.19
C SER A 351 -7.23 8.06 0.16
N GLY A 352 -7.05 9.34 0.01
CA GLY A 352 -8.12 10.32 0.18
C GLY A 352 -9.12 10.37 -0.97
N TRP A 353 -9.04 9.47 -1.96
CA TRP A 353 -9.85 9.47 -3.17
C TRP A 353 -10.50 8.10 -3.41
N ASP A 354 -11.62 8.08 -4.10
CA ASP A 354 -12.27 6.84 -4.51
C ASP A 354 -11.30 5.94 -5.27
N ASP A 355 -11.53 4.65 -5.16
CA ASP A 355 -10.78 3.59 -5.83
C ASP A 355 -9.27 3.61 -5.52
N MET A 356 -8.90 4.12 -4.34
CA MET A 356 -7.51 4.26 -3.88
C MET A 356 -6.63 5.12 -4.81
N MET A 357 -7.22 5.99 -5.60
CA MET A 357 -6.47 6.79 -6.56
C MET A 357 -5.46 7.72 -5.88
N ARG A 358 -4.36 8.00 -6.55
CA ARG A 358 -3.34 8.95 -6.07
C ARG A 358 -3.76 10.41 -6.20
N TRP A 359 -4.77 10.68 -7.03
CA TRP A 359 -5.33 12.01 -7.26
C TRP A 359 -6.83 11.91 -7.51
N ASN A 360 -7.49 13.06 -7.45
CA ASN A 360 -8.92 13.14 -7.64
C ASN A 360 -9.30 12.92 -9.11
N LEU A 361 -10.15 11.93 -9.39
CA LEU A 361 -10.72 11.71 -10.73
C LEU A 361 -12.13 12.32 -10.89
N LYS A 362 -12.74 12.78 -9.79
CA LYS A 362 -14.09 13.38 -9.81
C LYS A 362 -14.05 14.90 -9.93
N SER A 363 -12.88 15.50 -10.03
CA SER A 363 -12.68 16.93 -10.26
C SER A 363 -11.90 17.12 -11.56
N GLU A 364 -12.29 18.13 -12.33
CA GLU A 364 -11.57 18.53 -13.53
C GLU A 364 -10.16 19.02 -13.18
N PHE A 365 -10.01 19.72 -12.06
CA PHE A 365 -8.77 20.33 -11.65
C PHE A 365 -8.30 19.81 -10.28
N LEU A 366 -6.99 19.58 -10.17
CA LEU A 366 -6.31 19.25 -8.92
C LEU A 366 -5.99 20.51 -8.09
N THR A 367 -5.72 21.61 -8.78
CA THR A 367 -5.52 22.95 -8.20
C THR A 367 -6.47 23.94 -8.87
N VAL A 368 -6.93 24.92 -8.12
CA VAL A 368 -7.81 25.99 -8.59
C VAL A 368 -7.21 27.32 -8.15
N ALA A 369 -7.00 28.23 -9.09
CA ALA A 369 -6.37 29.52 -8.85
C ALA A 369 -4.98 29.42 -8.15
N GLY A 370 -4.26 28.34 -8.41
CA GLY A 370 -2.90 28.12 -7.88
C GLY A 370 -2.82 27.48 -6.49
N ASP A 371 -3.94 27.09 -5.91
CA ASP A 371 -3.98 26.41 -4.61
C ASP A 371 -4.88 25.15 -4.65
N TYR A 372 -4.83 24.36 -3.61
CA TYR A 372 -5.71 23.20 -3.46
C TYR A 372 -7.15 23.62 -3.11
N PRO A 373 -8.16 23.03 -3.77
CA PRO A 373 -9.54 23.27 -3.42
C PRO A 373 -9.87 22.70 -2.04
N GLY A 374 -10.84 23.33 -1.38
CA GLY A 374 -11.35 22.90 -0.08
C GLY A 374 -12.64 23.62 0.27
N ILE A 375 -13.54 22.99 1.02
CA ILE A 375 -14.77 23.62 1.51
C ILE A 375 -14.49 24.77 2.47
N ASP A 376 -13.28 24.85 2.99
CA ASP A 376 -12.79 25.82 3.99
C ASP A 376 -11.96 26.96 3.36
N VAL A 377 -11.81 27.00 2.04
CA VAL A 377 -11.17 28.12 1.33
C VAL A 377 -12.20 29.10 0.79
N SER A 378 -11.74 30.28 0.37
CA SER A 378 -12.59 31.30 -0.26
C SER A 378 -12.55 31.21 -1.79
N GLY A 379 -13.53 31.80 -2.45
CA GLY A 379 -13.57 31.94 -3.90
C GLY A 379 -13.88 30.64 -4.64
N GLU A 380 -13.31 30.50 -5.83
CA GLU A 380 -13.63 29.40 -6.74
C GLU A 380 -13.27 28.04 -6.18
N GLY A 381 -12.14 27.94 -5.46
CA GLY A 381 -11.68 26.68 -4.86
C GLY A 381 -12.60 26.08 -3.79
N SER A 382 -13.53 26.88 -3.25
CA SER A 382 -14.52 26.39 -2.27
C SER A 382 -15.66 25.59 -2.89
N ARG A 383 -15.82 25.65 -4.22
CA ARG A 383 -16.92 24.97 -4.90
C ARG A 383 -16.86 23.46 -4.72
N GLY A 384 -18.00 22.86 -4.40
CA GLY A 384 -18.11 21.43 -4.06
C GLY A 384 -17.54 20.51 -5.14
N TRP A 385 -17.75 20.83 -6.40
CA TRP A 385 -17.27 20.01 -7.53
C TRP A 385 -15.75 20.03 -7.73
N TYR A 386 -15.03 20.99 -7.14
CA TYR A 386 -13.56 20.96 -7.11
C TYR A 386 -13.02 20.27 -5.86
N SER A 387 -13.55 20.61 -4.68
CA SER A 387 -13.09 20.05 -3.41
C SER A 387 -13.61 18.64 -3.13
N ASN A 388 -14.74 18.26 -3.78
CA ASN A 388 -15.47 17.02 -3.50
C ASN A 388 -15.70 16.81 -1.99
N GLY A 389 -16.13 17.90 -1.32
CA GLY A 389 -16.46 17.89 0.10
C GLY A 389 -15.29 17.87 1.08
N ARG A 390 -14.06 17.89 0.60
CA ARG A 390 -12.83 17.88 1.42
C ARG A 390 -12.42 19.29 1.82
N THR A 391 -11.78 19.42 2.97
CA THR A 391 -11.03 20.63 3.32
C THR A 391 -9.75 20.72 2.50
N ARG A 392 -9.16 21.92 2.41
CA ARG A 392 -7.86 22.12 1.77
C ARG A 392 -6.76 21.24 2.40
N ALA A 393 -6.79 21.10 3.72
CA ALA A 393 -5.84 20.25 4.43
C ALA A 393 -6.01 18.77 4.05
N GLU A 394 -7.23 18.27 3.92
CA GLU A 394 -7.51 16.91 3.47
C GLU A 394 -7.07 16.70 2.02
N THR A 395 -7.34 17.66 1.12
CA THR A 395 -6.89 17.61 -0.28
C THR A 395 -5.36 17.56 -0.36
N MET A 396 -4.67 18.45 0.36
CA MET A 396 -3.21 18.50 0.40
C MET A 396 -2.62 17.19 0.92
N LYS A 397 -3.17 16.65 2.00
CA LYS A 397 -2.70 15.40 2.59
C LYS A 397 -2.94 14.19 1.68
N ALA A 398 -4.10 14.15 1.00
CA ALA A 398 -4.40 13.12 0.00
C ALA A 398 -3.44 13.15 -1.19
N LEU A 399 -2.84 14.31 -1.47
CA LEU A 399 -1.77 14.50 -2.46
C LEU A 399 -0.36 14.45 -1.83
N TYR A 400 -0.25 13.88 -0.63
CA TYR A 400 1.01 13.62 0.07
C TYR A 400 1.84 14.87 0.36
N ASP A 401 1.16 15.93 0.80
CA ASP A 401 1.75 17.23 1.14
C ASP A 401 2.61 17.83 0.01
N ARG A 402 2.34 17.41 -1.23
CA ARG A 402 3.00 18.03 -2.38
C ARG A 402 2.61 19.51 -2.45
N PRO A 403 3.54 20.43 -2.59
CA PRO A 403 3.19 21.84 -2.71
C PRO A 403 2.33 22.12 -3.95
N ALA A 404 1.24 22.88 -3.81
CA ALA A 404 0.37 23.25 -4.94
C ALA A 404 1.15 24.01 -6.04
N THR A 405 2.22 24.72 -5.66
CA THR A 405 3.13 25.40 -6.60
C THR A 405 3.86 24.50 -7.59
N ARG A 406 3.85 23.19 -7.35
CA ARG A 406 4.37 22.19 -8.30
C ARG A 406 3.44 21.97 -9.49
N PHE A 407 2.23 22.43 -9.38
CA PHE A 407 1.19 22.30 -10.41
C PHE A 407 0.94 23.64 -11.11
N ALA A 408 0.21 23.60 -12.21
CA ALA A 408 -0.35 24.78 -12.83
C ALA A 408 -1.43 25.41 -11.93
N SER A 409 -1.79 26.68 -12.17
CA SER A 409 -2.87 27.33 -11.41
C SER A 409 -4.20 26.59 -11.55
N TYR A 410 -4.42 25.94 -12.67
CA TYR A 410 -5.54 25.05 -12.98
C TYR A 410 -4.98 23.75 -13.55
N GLN A 411 -4.44 22.91 -12.68
CA GLN A 411 -3.84 21.65 -13.05
C GLN A 411 -4.93 20.61 -13.31
N LYS A 412 -5.00 20.14 -14.54
CA LYS A 412 -5.86 19.00 -14.91
C LYS A 412 -5.36 17.68 -14.35
N SER A 413 -6.13 16.63 -14.56
CA SER A 413 -5.81 15.27 -14.12
C SER A 413 -4.40 14.84 -14.56
N LEU A 414 -3.68 14.13 -13.67
CA LEU A 414 -2.34 13.62 -13.97
C LEU A 414 -2.33 12.50 -15.03
N CYS A 415 -3.47 12.00 -15.47
CA CYS A 415 -3.56 11.15 -16.65
C CYS A 415 -2.94 11.84 -17.89
N ASN A 416 -3.01 13.16 -17.95
CA ASN A 416 -2.47 13.98 -19.03
C ASN A 416 -0.93 13.92 -19.15
N LYS A 417 -0.23 13.49 -18.09
CA LYS A 417 1.22 13.26 -18.19
C LYS A 417 1.58 12.18 -19.22
N CYS A 418 0.75 11.16 -19.36
CA CYS A 418 0.98 10.10 -20.34
C CYS A 418 0.21 10.34 -21.63
N HIS A 419 -1.00 10.91 -21.53
CA HIS A 419 -1.89 11.08 -22.67
C HIS A 419 -1.70 12.42 -23.41
N GLY A 420 -0.93 13.35 -22.85
CA GLY A 420 -0.57 14.61 -23.51
C GLY A 420 -1.77 15.46 -24.00
N LYS A 421 -2.86 15.45 -23.25
CA LYS A 421 -4.09 16.18 -23.57
C LYS A 421 -4.40 17.18 -22.46
N ASP A 422 -4.08 18.44 -22.70
CA ASP A 422 -4.48 19.55 -21.86
C ASP A 422 -5.39 20.51 -22.61
#